data_a7393adae6c010a425bc5f0582e7b7d0
#
_entry.id   a7393adae6c010a425bc5f0582e7b7d0
#
_cell.length_a   1.000
_cell.length_b   1.000
_cell.length_c   1.000
_cell.angle_alpha   90.00
_cell.angle_beta   90.00
_cell.angle_gamma   90.00
#
_symmetry.space_group_name_H-M   'P 1'
#
loop_
_entity.id
_entity.type
_entity.pdbx_description
1 polymer ?
#
loop_
_entity_poly.entity_id
_entity_poly.type
_entity_poly.pdbx_seq_one_letter_code
_entity_poly.pdbx_strand_id
1 'polypeptide(L)'
;LGERLNNFPAQLSGGEQQRVAIARAVAKNPKILLCDEPTGALDYQTGKQVLNILQDMSRKKGATVIIVTHNASLAPIADRVIQMHDAQVKSVTIHNTPLDIDSLEY
;
A
#
# COMPACT_ATOMS: atom_id res chain seq x y z
N LEU A 1 2.43 3.95 -21.38
CA LEU A 1 1.95 3.02 -20.37
C LEU A 1 2.91 2.86 -19.20
N GLY A 2 3.93 3.72 -19.13
CA GLY A 2 4.89 3.64 -18.04
C GLY A 2 4.26 3.77 -16.67
N GLU A 3 3.29 4.65 -16.54
CA GLU A 3 2.61 4.85 -15.27
C GLU A 3 1.80 3.63 -14.83
N ARG A 4 1.39 2.79 -15.76
CA ARG A 4 0.67 1.57 -15.40
C ARG A 4 1.57 0.48 -14.84
N LEU A 5 2.84 0.60 -15.02
CA LEU A 5 3.79 -0.32 -14.41
C LEU A 5 3.90 -0.09 -12.90
N ASN A 6 3.55 1.11 -12.45
CA ASN A 6 3.65 1.51 -11.06
C ASN A 6 2.30 1.66 -10.39
N ASN A 7 1.23 1.31 -11.08
CA ASN A 7 -0.13 1.50 -10.59
C ASN A 7 -0.94 0.25 -10.89
N PHE A 8 -1.70 -0.21 -9.91
CA PHE A 8 -2.64 -1.31 -10.11
C PHE A 8 -3.94 -0.97 -9.40
N PRO A 9 -5.09 -1.36 -9.99
CA PRO A 9 -6.38 -1.01 -9.41
C PRO A 9 -6.68 -1.88 -8.20
N ALA A 10 -7.22 -1.25 -7.17
CA ALA A 10 -7.66 -1.96 -5.97
C ALA A 10 -8.99 -2.68 -6.18
N GLN A 11 -9.70 -2.40 -7.25
CA GLN A 11 -10.98 -3.02 -7.50
C GLN A 11 -10.89 -4.38 -8.18
N LEU A 12 -9.71 -4.95 -8.36
CA LEU A 12 -9.60 -6.33 -8.81
C LEU A 12 -10.30 -7.22 -7.80
N SER A 13 -11.23 -8.03 -8.27
CA SER A 13 -12.03 -8.89 -7.39
C SER A 13 -11.21 -10.07 -6.90
N GLY A 14 -11.42 -10.44 -5.65
CA GLY A 14 -10.80 -11.59 -5.04
C GLY A 14 -9.35 -11.36 -4.63
N GLY A 15 -8.97 -11.97 -3.51
CA GLY A 15 -7.64 -11.80 -2.95
C GLY A 15 -6.54 -12.32 -3.84
N GLU A 16 -6.79 -13.42 -4.56
CA GLU A 16 -5.78 -13.98 -5.44
C GLU A 16 -5.50 -13.11 -6.64
N GLN A 17 -6.52 -12.50 -7.21
CA GLN A 17 -6.34 -11.57 -8.32
C GLN A 17 -5.56 -10.34 -7.89
N GLN A 18 -5.84 -9.84 -6.71
CA GLN A 18 -5.12 -8.71 -6.16
C GLN A 18 -3.65 -9.06 -5.93
N ARG A 19 -3.37 -10.23 -5.34
CA ARG A 19 -1.99 -10.67 -5.13
C ARG A 19 -1.24 -10.86 -6.44
N VAL A 20 -1.89 -11.42 -7.45
CA VAL A 20 -1.26 -11.59 -8.77
C VAL A 20 -0.94 -10.25 -9.39
N ALA A 21 -1.86 -9.29 -9.30
CA ALA A 21 -1.64 -7.95 -9.84
C ALA A 21 -0.47 -7.27 -9.14
N ILE A 22 -0.40 -7.38 -7.82
CA ILE A 22 0.70 -6.81 -7.05
C ILE A 22 2.02 -7.50 -7.39
N ALA A 23 2.02 -8.83 -7.49
CA ALA A 23 3.22 -9.59 -7.83
C ALA A 23 3.74 -9.18 -9.21
N ARG A 24 2.87 -8.95 -10.18
CA ARG A 24 3.27 -8.48 -11.50
C ARG A 24 3.88 -7.09 -11.45
N ALA A 25 3.28 -6.20 -10.68
CA ALA A 25 3.81 -4.85 -10.51
C ALA A 25 5.17 -4.87 -9.85
N VAL A 26 5.32 -5.69 -8.80
CA VAL A 26 6.56 -5.82 -8.05
C VAL A 26 7.66 -6.46 -8.90
N ALA A 27 7.31 -7.43 -9.75
CA ALA A 27 8.28 -8.12 -10.59
C ALA A 27 8.97 -7.18 -11.58
N LYS A 28 8.37 -6.06 -11.91
CA LYS A 28 8.97 -5.05 -12.76
C LYS A 28 9.97 -4.17 -12.02
N ASN A 29 10.11 -4.35 -10.73
CA ASN A 29 11.04 -3.65 -9.88
C ASN A 29 10.91 -2.12 -10.01
N PRO A 30 9.70 -1.56 -9.80
CA PRO A 30 9.48 -0.13 -9.97
C PRO A 30 10.15 0.65 -8.85
N LYS A 31 10.50 1.91 -9.13
CA LYS A 31 10.99 2.82 -8.11
C LYS A 31 9.87 3.46 -7.32
N ILE A 32 8.71 3.63 -7.94
CA ILE A 32 7.51 4.19 -7.32
C ILE A 32 6.37 3.24 -7.59
N LEU A 33 5.66 2.87 -6.55
CA LEU A 33 4.49 2.01 -6.64
C LEU A 33 3.30 2.73 -6.01
N LEU A 34 2.27 2.96 -6.81
CA LEU A 34 1.06 3.63 -6.35
C LEU A 34 -0.05 2.60 -6.22
N CYS A 35 -0.62 2.51 -5.02
CA CYS A 35 -1.65 1.55 -4.68
C CYS A 35 -2.91 2.28 -4.22
N ASP A 36 -4.03 2.02 -4.88
CA ASP A 36 -5.31 2.63 -4.53
C ASP A 36 -6.17 1.59 -3.84
N GLU A 37 -6.42 1.80 -2.54
CA GLU A 37 -7.22 0.91 -1.69
C GLU A 37 -6.78 -0.55 -1.82
N PRO A 38 -5.50 -0.87 -1.58
CA PRO A 38 -4.98 -2.21 -1.89
C PRO A 38 -5.60 -3.34 -1.07
N THR A 39 -6.22 -3.03 0.07
CA THR A 39 -6.86 -4.04 0.93
C THR A 39 -8.38 -3.91 0.97
N GLY A 40 -8.95 -3.02 0.17
CA GLY A 40 -10.35 -2.63 0.31
C GLY A 40 -11.37 -3.76 0.13
N ALA A 41 -11.09 -4.72 -0.75
CA ALA A 41 -12.01 -5.82 -1.03
C ALA A 41 -11.48 -7.16 -0.49
N LEU A 42 -10.46 -7.14 0.36
CA LEU A 42 -9.79 -8.35 0.81
C LEU A 42 -10.18 -8.70 2.23
N ASP A 43 -10.17 -10.00 2.53
CA ASP A 43 -10.27 -10.45 3.91
C ASP A 43 -9.00 -10.07 4.68
N TYR A 44 -9.05 -10.19 6.00
CA TYR A 44 -8.00 -9.73 6.88
C TYR A 44 -6.65 -10.36 6.58
N GLN A 45 -6.64 -11.69 6.43
CA GLN A 45 -5.41 -12.45 6.18
C GLN A 45 -4.79 -12.09 4.85
N THR A 46 -5.59 -12.05 3.81
CA THR A 46 -5.12 -11.72 2.46
C THR A 46 -4.65 -10.27 2.40
N GLY A 47 -5.36 -9.38 3.07
CA GLY A 47 -4.95 -7.98 3.16
C GLY A 47 -3.57 -7.83 3.79
N LYS A 48 -3.30 -8.56 4.87
CA LYS A 48 -1.98 -8.55 5.50
C LYS A 48 -0.89 -9.06 4.58
N GLN A 49 -1.17 -10.09 3.78
CA GLN A 49 -0.20 -10.59 2.81
C GLN A 49 0.15 -9.53 1.78
N VAL A 50 -0.85 -8.82 1.29
CA VAL A 50 -0.65 -7.71 0.35
C VAL A 50 0.20 -6.61 0.98
N LEU A 51 -0.12 -6.21 2.20
CA LEU A 51 0.63 -5.17 2.89
C LEU A 51 2.08 -5.57 3.13
N ASN A 52 2.33 -6.86 3.44
CA ASN A 52 3.68 -7.35 3.61
C ASN A 52 4.50 -7.24 2.32
N ILE A 53 3.90 -7.55 1.18
CA ILE A 53 4.56 -7.41 -0.11
C ILE A 53 4.94 -5.94 -0.34
N LEU A 54 4.02 -5.03 -0.08
CA LEU A 54 4.25 -3.61 -0.27
C LEU A 54 5.32 -3.07 0.69
N GLN A 55 5.30 -3.51 1.94
CA GLN A 55 6.31 -3.11 2.90
C GLN A 55 7.70 -3.61 2.51
N ASP A 56 7.78 -4.84 2.03
CA ASP A 56 9.05 -5.39 1.55
C ASP A 56 9.60 -4.59 0.36
N MET A 57 8.74 -4.13 -0.54
CA MET A 57 9.20 -3.28 -1.64
C MET A 57 9.85 -2.01 -1.12
N SER A 58 9.27 -1.40 -0.10
CA SER A 58 9.81 -0.19 0.49
C SER A 58 11.10 -0.48 1.27
N ARG A 59 11.09 -1.51 2.11
CA ARG A 59 12.20 -1.78 3.04
C ARG A 59 13.39 -2.44 2.37
N LYS A 60 13.14 -3.43 1.52
CA LYS A 60 14.21 -4.26 0.97
C LYS A 60 14.67 -3.80 -0.40
N LYS A 61 13.78 -3.21 -1.17
CA LYS A 61 14.09 -2.79 -2.54
C LYS A 61 14.23 -1.29 -2.71
N GLY A 62 13.95 -0.54 -1.66
CA GLY A 62 14.09 0.90 -1.69
C GLY A 62 13.07 1.64 -2.55
N ALA A 63 11.96 0.99 -2.88
CA ALA A 63 10.91 1.63 -3.65
C ALA A 63 10.12 2.61 -2.78
N THR A 64 9.58 3.65 -3.40
CA THR A 64 8.61 4.51 -2.74
C THR A 64 7.23 3.92 -2.97
N VAL A 65 6.58 3.49 -1.90
CA VAL A 65 5.24 2.92 -1.97
C VAL A 65 4.25 3.95 -1.44
N ILE A 66 3.29 4.30 -2.27
CA ILE A 66 2.24 5.26 -1.93
C ILE A 66 0.92 4.50 -1.88
N ILE A 67 0.29 4.52 -0.71
CA ILE A 67 -1.00 3.87 -0.50
C ILE A 67 -2.05 4.95 -0.32
N VAL A 68 -3.06 4.94 -1.19
CA VAL A 68 -4.22 5.81 -1.07
C VAL A 68 -5.34 4.98 -0.45
N THR A 69 -5.84 5.41 0.70
CA THR A 69 -6.85 4.61 1.40
C THR A 69 -7.74 5.51 2.28
N HIS A 70 -8.97 5.06 2.48
CA HIS A 70 -9.88 5.63 3.46
C HIS A 70 -9.76 4.93 4.83
N ASN A 71 -8.96 3.89 4.91
CA ASN A 71 -8.81 3.13 6.15
C ASN A 71 -7.67 3.69 7.00
N ALA A 72 -8.03 4.52 7.96
CA ALA A 72 -7.05 5.15 8.85
C ALA A 72 -6.30 4.14 9.72
N SER A 73 -6.83 2.92 9.86
CA SER A 73 -6.16 1.88 10.64
C SER A 73 -4.85 1.43 10.03
N LEU A 74 -4.60 1.73 8.75
CA LEU A 74 -3.33 1.42 8.10
C LEU A 74 -2.22 2.43 8.41
N ALA A 75 -2.57 3.58 8.96
CA ALA A 75 -1.60 4.65 9.21
C ALA A 75 -0.37 4.21 10.02
N PRO A 76 -0.49 3.34 11.05
CA PRO A 76 0.67 2.99 11.87
C PRO A 76 1.80 2.29 11.14
N ILE A 77 1.55 1.67 9.99
CA ILE A 77 2.61 0.97 9.23
C ILE A 77 3.38 1.89 8.28
N ALA A 78 2.91 3.11 8.09
CA ALA A 78 3.52 4.03 7.13
C ALA A 78 4.68 4.78 7.76
N ASP A 79 5.67 5.12 6.94
CA ASP A 79 6.74 6.03 7.35
C ASP A 79 6.20 7.45 7.46
N ARG A 80 5.29 7.80 6.56
CA ARG A 80 4.71 9.14 6.50
C ARG A 80 3.23 9.03 6.18
N VAL A 81 2.41 9.70 6.95
CA VAL A 81 0.96 9.74 6.74
C VAL A 81 0.58 11.16 6.32
N ILE A 82 -0.06 11.27 5.16
CA ILE A 82 -0.54 12.54 4.65
C ILE A 82 -2.07 12.48 4.67
N GLN A 83 -2.67 13.32 5.50
CA GLN A 83 -4.13 13.43 5.55
C GLN A 83 -4.59 14.55 4.63
N MET A 84 -5.58 14.23 3.82
CA MET A 84 -6.15 15.15 2.86
C MET A 84 -7.60 15.46 3.22
N HIS A 85 -8.00 16.72 3.01
CA HIS A 85 -9.37 17.14 3.17
C HIS A 85 -9.67 18.20 2.12
N ASP A 86 -10.75 18.01 1.35
CA ASP A 86 -11.15 18.93 0.28
C ASP A 86 -9.98 19.24 -0.67
N ALA A 87 -9.24 18.21 -1.08
CA ALA A 87 -8.09 18.31 -1.98
C ALA A 87 -6.93 19.14 -1.42
N GLN A 88 -6.91 19.35 -0.11
CA GLN A 88 -5.81 20.07 0.56
C GLN A 88 -5.17 19.15 1.59
N VAL A 89 -3.86 19.31 1.76
CA VAL A 89 -3.14 18.60 2.81
C VAL A 89 -3.56 19.16 4.15
N LYS A 90 -4.14 18.31 5.01
CA LYS A 90 -4.55 18.70 6.35
C LYS A 90 -3.42 18.54 7.36
N SER A 91 -2.68 17.45 7.25
CA SER A 91 -1.57 17.18 8.16
C SER A 91 -0.61 16.19 7.52
N VAL A 92 0.64 16.22 8.02
CA VAL A 92 1.66 15.25 7.68
C VAL A 92 2.24 14.74 8.99
N THR A 93 2.20 13.42 9.17
CA THR A 93 2.74 12.76 10.35
C THR A 93 3.85 11.82 9.93
N ILE A 94 5.00 11.89 10.59
CA ILE A 94 6.15 11.04 10.29
C ILE A 94 6.31 10.04 11.44
N HIS A 95 6.38 8.76 11.09
CA HIS A 95 6.63 7.68 12.04
C HIS A 95 8.08 7.23 11.92
N ASN A 96 8.84 7.41 12.99
CA ASN A 96 10.24 6.97 13.02
C ASN A 96 10.36 5.45 13.12
N THR A 97 9.37 4.81 13.75
CA THR A 97 9.35 3.36 13.93
C THR A 97 7.96 2.85 13.56
N PRO A 98 7.69 2.65 12.26
CA PRO A 98 6.39 2.13 11.85
C PRO A 98 6.13 0.74 12.42
N LEU A 99 4.84 0.45 12.65
CA LEU A 99 4.44 -0.86 13.13
C LEU A 99 4.72 -1.94 12.10
N ASP A 100 5.00 -3.12 12.61
CA ASP A 100 5.06 -4.32 11.80
C ASP A 100 3.65 -4.68 11.31
N ILE A 101 3.56 -5.18 10.08
CA ILE A 101 2.28 -5.55 9.48
C ILE A 101 1.54 -6.59 10.34
N ASP A 102 2.28 -7.54 10.91
CA ASP A 102 1.68 -8.60 11.71
C ASP A 102 1.07 -8.08 13.01
N SER A 103 1.48 -6.91 13.46
CA SER A 103 0.92 -6.26 14.65
C SER A 103 -0.27 -5.39 14.33
N LEU A 104 -0.59 -5.22 13.05
CA LEU A 104 -1.65 -4.33 12.60
C LEU A 104 -3.02 -4.97 12.78
N GLU A 105 -3.94 -4.21 13.34
CA GLU A 105 -5.35 -4.58 13.41
C GLU A 105 -6.16 -3.56 12.64
N TYR A 106 -6.82 -4.01 11.56
CA TYR A 106 -7.62 -3.13 10.74
C TYR A 106 -8.95 -3.73 10.34
#